data_76c08886dce1b32422e0bb884bba9bce
#
_entry.id   76c08886dce1b32422e0bb884bba9bce
#
_cell.length_a   1.000
_cell.length_b   1.000
_cell.length_c   1.000
_cell.angle_alpha   90.00
_cell.angle_beta   90.00
_cell.angle_gamma   90.00
#
_symmetry.space_group_name_H-M   'P 1'
#
loop_
_entity.id
_entity.type
_entity.pdbx_description
1 polymer ?
#
loop_
_entity_poly.entity_id
_entity_poly.type
_entity_poly.pdbx_seq_one_letter_code
_entity_poly.pdbx_strand_id
1 'polypeptide(L)'
;MKVREVIAFKDYFEKFLLEQPNKVQDKIFKIIEAIETLERVPSNYLKFLVGTDGLYESRIQLGSNIWRVFCFFDNDKLVILLNGFQKKTQKTPKTEIEKGLRLMAEYYEQKNKKNEN
;
A
#
# COMPACT_ATOMS: atom_id res chain seq x y z
N MET A 1 -6.53 -19.72 3.16
CA MET A 1 -6.40 -19.25 4.55
C MET A 1 -5.52 -18.00 4.58
N LYS A 2 -5.96 -16.98 5.26
CA LYS A 2 -5.20 -15.74 5.36
C LYS A 2 -4.13 -15.86 6.44
N VAL A 3 -2.90 -15.47 6.09
CA VAL A 3 -1.80 -15.35 7.06
C VAL A 3 -1.63 -13.90 7.54
N ARG A 4 -2.25 -12.94 6.82
CA ARG A 4 -2.27 -11.52 7.17
C ARG A 4 -3.61 -10.92 6.84
N GLU A 5 -3.94 -9.83 7.52
CA GLU A 5 -5.06 -8.98 7.15
C GLU A 5 -4.54 -7.77 6.39
N VAL A 6 -5.29 -7.33 5.38
CA VAL A 6 -4.98 -6.11 4.63
C VAL A 6 -6.21 -5.23 4.70
N ILE A 7 -6.05 -4.03 5.24
CA ILE A 7 -7.15 -3.05 5.33
C ILE A 7 -6.66 -1.71 4.78
N ALA A 8 -7.60 -0.88 4.34
CA ALA A 8 -7.29 0.45 3.83
C ALA A 8 -7.52 1.51 4.91
N PHE A 9 -6.64 2.49 4.96
CA PHE A 9 -6.80 3.64 5.86
C PHE A 9 -7.61 4.72 5.15
N LYS A 10 -8.77 5.04 5.71
CA LYS A 10 -9.72 5.99 5.11
C LYS A 10 -10.09 5.57 3.69
N ASP A 11 -10.22 6.53 2.76
CA ASP A 11 -10.71 6.27 1.41
C ASP A 11 -9.65 6.49 0.30
N TYR A 12 -8.40 6.72 0.67
CA TYR A 12 -7.34 7.05 -0.30
C TYR A 12 -7.11 5.91 -1.30
N PHE A 13 -6.98 4.68 -0.79
CA PHE A 13 -6.78 3.52 -1.65
C PHE A 13 -8.00 3.26 -2.52
N GLU A 14 -9.20 3.32 -1.94
CA GLU A 14 -10.44 3.06 -2.67
C GLU A 14 -10.63 4.05 -3.82
N LYS A 15 -10.39 5.34 -3.57
CA LYS A 15 -10.49 6.35 -4.63
C LYS A 15 -9.51 6.07 -5.76
N PHE A 16 -8.26 5.75 -5.42
CA PHE A 16 -7.27 5.38 -6.41
C PHE A 16 -7.74 4.16 -7.22
N LEU A 17 -8.19 3.12 -6.54
CA LEU A 17 -8.64 1.87 -7.16
C LEU A 17 -9.76 2.11 -8.17
N LEU A 18 -10.78 2.88 -7.78
CA LEU A 18 -11.95 3.13 -8.61
C LEU A 18 -11.64 3.95 -9.86
N GLU A 19 -10.55 4.69 -9.88
CA GLU A 19 -10.10 5.43 -11.05
C GLU A 19 -9.42 4.55 -12.10
N GLN A 20 -9.10 3.29 -11.76
CA GLN A 20 -8.34 2.42 -12.63
C GLN A 20 -9.23 1.56 -13.52
N PRO A 21 -8.74 1.19 -14.74
CA PRO A 21 -9.45 0.23 -15.58
C PRO A 21 -9.61 -1.12 -14.88
N ASN A 22 -10.62 -1.90 -15.28
CA ASN A 22 -10.91 -3.18 -14.64
C ASN A 22 -9.72 -4.13 -14.60
N LYS A 23 -8.92 -4.18 -15.66
CA LYS A 23 -7.73 -5.07 -15.70
C LYS A 23 -6.70 -4.70 -14.65
N VAL A 24 -6.54 -3.40 -14.38
CA VAL A 24 -5.62 -2.92 -13.34
C VAL A 24 -6.19 -3.24 -11.96
N GLN A 25 -7.49 -3.02 -11.76
CA GLN A 25 -8.16 -3.37 -10.51
C GLN A 25 -8.00 -4.85 -10.19
N ASP A 26 -8.21 -5.72 -11.18
CA ASP A 26 -8.06 -7.17 -11.01
C ASP A 26 -6.64 -7.53 -10.58
N LYS A 27 -5.66 -6.87 -11.18
CA LYS A 27 -4.24 -7.12 -10.82
C LYS A 27 -3.95 -6.67 -9.40
N ILE A 28 -4.49 -5.54 -9.00
CA ILE A 28 -4.35 -5.02 -7.63
C ILE A 28 -4.95 -6.02 -6.64
N PHE A 29 -6.15 -6.55 -6.91
CA PHE A 29 -6.79 -7.54 -6.04
C PHE A 29 -5.96 -8.82 -5.92
N LYS A 30 -5.34 -9.29 -7.01
CA LYS A 30 -4.47 -10.46 -6.98
C LYS A 30 -3.24 -10.23 -6.10
N ILE A 31 -2.67 -9.04 -6.14
CA ILE A 31 -1.52 -8.69 -5.31
C ILE A 31 -1.93 -8.63 -3.83
N ILE A 32 -3.08 -8.03 -3.54
CA ILE A 32 -3.61 -7.99 -2.17
C ILE A 32 -3.84 -9.41 -1.65
N GLU A 33 -4.44 -10.29 -2.47
CA GLU A 33 -4.66 -11.67 -2.11
C GLU A 33 -3.33 -12.39 -1.83
N ALA A 34 -2.30 -12.15 -2.64
CA ALA A 34 -0.97 -12.71 -2.40
C ALA A 34 -0.38 -12.24 -1.07
N ILE A 35 -0.54 -10.96 -0.73
CA ILE A 35 -0.08 -10.42 0.55
C ILE A 35 -0.83 -11.10 1.71
N GLU A 36 -2.12 -11.36 1.53
CA GLU A 36 -2.95 -12.00 2.55
C GLU A 36 -2.62 -13.47 2.76
N THR A 37 -2.25 -14.19 1.71
CA THR A 37 -2.20 -15.66 1.73
C THR A 37 -0.81 -16.26 1.70
N LEU A 38 0.19 -15.58 1.15
CA LEU A 38 1.55 -16.12 1.01
C LEU A 38 2.38 -15.85 2.26
N GLU A 39 3.04 -16.88 2.79
CA GLU A 39 3.97 -16.73 3.91
C GLU A 39 5.08 -15.75 3.53
N ARG A 40 5.69 -15.94 2.36
CA ARG A 40 6.69 -15.04 1.80
C ARG A 40 6.11 -14.30 0.62
N VAL A 41 6.02 -12.99 0.75
CA VAL A 41 5.50 -12.15 -0.32
C VAL A 41 6.65 -11.76 -1.24
N PRO A 42 6.50 -11.95 -2.58
CA PRO A 42 7.52 -11.51 -3.53
C PRO A 42 7.87 -10.03 -3.34
N SER A 43 9.16 -9.70 -3.51
CA SER A 43 9.65 -8.34 -3.25
C SER A 43 9.02 -7.26 -4.13
N ASN A 44 8.52 -7.63 -5.33
CA ASN A 44 7.82 -6.68 -6.16
C ASN A 44 6.40 -6.36 -5.65
N TYR A 45 5.85 -7.21 -4.78
CA TYR A 45 4.54 -6.94 -4.16
C TYR A 45 4.65 -6.18 -2.83
N LEU A 46 5.77 -6.34 -2.13
CA LEU A 46 6.04 -5.62 -0.88
C LEU A 46 7.53 -5.30 -0.80
N LYS A 47 7.90 -4.08 -1.16
CA LYS A 47 9.28 -3.63 -1.11
C LYS A 47 9.41 -2.49 -0.10
N PHE A 48 10.32 -2.66 0.85
CA PHE A 48 10.63 -1.61 1.81
C PHE A 48 11.26 -0.41 1.10
N LEU A 49 10.78 0.80 1.43
CA LEU A 49 11.36 2.03 0.92
C LEU A 49 12.48 2.48 1.87
N VAL A 50 13.71 2.35 1.41
CA VAL A 50 14.90 2.75 2.16
C VAL A 50 14.81 4.24 2.47
N GLY A 51 15.14 4.61 3.70
CA GLY A 51 15.09 6.00 4.16
C GLY A 51 13.75 6.40 4.75
N THR A 52 12.78 5.48 4.83
CA THR A 52 11.49 5.73 5.45
C THR A 52 11.38 4.91 6.75
N ASP A 53 10.48 5.33 7.60
CA ASP A 53 10.24 4.67 8.89
C ASP A 53 9.13 3.62 8.74
N GLY A 54 9.37 2.61 7.91
CA GLY A 54 8.48 1.48 7.77
C GLY A 54 7.52 1.51 6.59
N LEU A 55 7.71 2.42 5.64
CA LEU A 55 6.85 2.49 4.46
C LEU A 55 7.29 1.46 3.43
N TYR A 56 6.31 0.73 2.88
CA TYR A 56 6.51 -0.26 1.81
C TYR A 56 5.75 0.16 0.57
N GLU A 57 6.18 -0.33 -0.59
CA GLU A 57 5.42 -0.14 -1.82
C GLU A 57 5.11 -1.46 -2.48
N SER A 58 3.87 -1.56 -2.99
CA SER A 58 3.43 -2.64 -3.88
C SER A 58 3.53 -2.15 -5.31
N ARG A 59 4.16 -2.95 -6.16
CA ARG A 59 4.29 -2.64 -7.58
C ARG A 59 3.24 -3.39 -8.38
N ILE A 60 2.49 -2.64 -9.19
CA ILE A 60 1.52 -3.20 -10.12
C ILE A 60 2.01 -2.88 -11.53
N GLN A 61 2.19 -3.88 -12.36
CA GLN A 61 2.62 -3.67 -13.75
C GLN A 61 1.65 -4.34 -14.71
N LEU A 62 1.23 -3.60 -15.73
CA LEU A 62 0.41 -4.12 -16.81
C LEU A 62 0.93 -3.52 -18.11
N GLY A 63 1.51 -4.37 -18.98
CA GLY A 63 2.21 -3.88 -20.16
C GLY A 63 3.40 -3.02 -19.75
N SER A 64 3.49 -1.82 -20.32
CA SER A 64 4.54 -0.86 -20.00
C SER A 64 4.15 0.11 -18.87
N ASN A 65 2.93 -0.01 -18.34
CA ASN A 65 2.44 0.91 -17.31
C ASN A 65 2.68 0.33 -15.93
N ILE A 66 3.05 1.20 -14.99
CA ILE A 66 3.35 0.82 -13.62
C ILE A 66 2.57 1.70 -12.66
N TRP A 67 1.95 1.07 -11.67
CA TRP A 67 1.31 1.75 -10.56
C TRP A 67 1.99 1.34 -9.27
N ARG A 68 1.88 2.18 -8.24
CA ARG A 68 2.40 1.89 -6.91
C ARG A 68 1.30 2.11 -5.89
N VAL A 69 1.27 1.27 -4.87
CA VAL A 69 0.42 1.47 -3.70
C VAL A 69 1.33 1.43 -2.49
N PHE A 70 1.27 2.47 -1.66
CA PHE A 70 2.03 2.50 -0.42
C PHE A 70 1.24 1.81 0.69
N CYS A 71 1.98 1.16 1.56
CA CYS A 71 1.40 0.45 2.70
C CYS A 71 2.46 0.33 3.81
N PHE A 72 2.04 -0.15 4.96
CA PHE A 72 2.96 -0.43 6.06
C PHE A 72 2.37 -1.52 6.94
N PHE A 73 3.22 -2.10 7.79
CA PHE A 73 2.79 -3.12 8.74
C PHE A 73 2.50 -2.44 10.09
N ASP A 74 1.25 -2.50 10.54
CA ASP A 74 0.93 -2.09 11.92
C ASP A 74 1.48 -3.13 12.91
N ASN A 75 1.34 -4.40 12.53
CA ASN A 75 2.02 -5.52 13.20
C ASN A 75 2.30 -6.59 12.14
N ASP A 76 2.95 -7.67 12.52
CA ASP A 76 3.36 -8.73 11.58
C ASP A 76 2.23 -9.26 10.70
N LYS A 77 0.99 -9.15 11.17
CA LYS A 77 -0.17 -9.76 10.52
C LYS A 77 -1.17 -8.73 9.99
N LEU A 78 -0.88 -7.44 10.11
CA LEU A 78 -1.80 -6.39 9.67
C LEU A 78 -1.08 -5.37 8.77
N VAL A 79 -1.50 -5.34 7.51
CA VAL A 79 -0.98 -4.40 6.51
C VAL A 79 -2.03 -3.32 6.27
N ILE A 80 -1.59 -2.06 6.30
CA ILE A 80 -2.46 -0.89 6.10
C ILE A 80 -2.14 -0.27 4.74
N LEU A 81 -3.13 -0.24 3.84
CA LEU A 81 -3.00 0.40 2.53
C LEU A 81 -3.23 1.90 2.65
N LEU A 82 -2.38 2.67 1.98
CA LEU A 82 -2.42 4.12 2.01
C LEU A 82 -2.82 4.68 0.64
N ASN A 83 -1.95 5.48 0.02
CA ASN A 83 -2.22 6.08 -1.28
C ASN A 83 -1.66 5.25 -2.42
N GLY A 84 -2.31 5.35 -3.57
CA GLY A 84 -1.83 4.74 -4.81
C GLY A 84 -1.68 5.79 -5.90
N PHE A 85 -0.85 5.51 -6.89
CA PHE A 85 -0.62 6.42 -8.01
C PHE A 85 -0.04 5.65 -9.20
N GLN A 86 -0.16 6.25 -10.39
CA GLN A 86 0.49 5.71 -11.59
C GLN A 86 1.89 6.30 -11.68
N LYS A 87 2.89 5.43 -11.81
CA LYS A 87 4.28 5.86 -11.91
C LYS A 87 4.58 6.23 -13.37
N LYS A 88 4.90 7.50 -13.60
CA LYS A 88 5.18 8.02 -14.94
C LYS A 88 6.66 8.30 -15.18
N THR A 89 7.49 8.15 -14.14
CA THR A 89 8.95 8.39 -14.22
C THR A 89 9.69 7.21 -13.60
N GLN A 90 11.00 7.15 -13.80
CA GLN A 90 11.86 6.10 -13.26
C GLN A 90 11.88 6.10 -11.73
N LYS A 91 11.88 7.28 -11.13
CA LYS A 91 11.90 7.43 -9.68
C LYS A 91 10.50 7.59 -9.13
N THR A 92 10.26 7.03 -7.95
CA THR A 92 9.03 7.28 -7.23
C THR A 92 8.97 8.76 -6.83
N PRO A 93 7.88 9.47 -7.17
CA PRO A 93 7.80 10.90 -6.85
C PRO A 93 7.90 11.15 -5.34
N LYS A 94 8.75 12.10 -4.98
CA LYS A 94 8.96 12.49 -3.59
C LYS A 94 7.65 12.93 -2.92
N THR A 95 6.79 13.63 -3.66
CA THR A 95 5.50 14.10 -3.15
C THR A 95 4.59 12.95 -2.75
N GLU A 96 4.63 11.82 -3.49
CA GLU A 96 3.83 10.65 -3.15
C GLU A 96 4.38 9.95 -1.90
N ILE A 97 5.71 9.89 -1.76
CA ILE A 97 6.34 9.33 -0.57
C ILE A 97 5.97 10.17 0.66
N GLU A 98 6.07 11.48 0.55
CA GLU A 98 5.70 12.41 1.63
C GLU A 98 4.23 12.25 2.03
N LYS A 99 3.35 12.07 1.05
CA LYS A 99 1.94 11.80 1.31
C LYS A 99 1.75 10.49 2.07
N GLY A 100 2.43 9.43 1.63
CA GLY A 100 2.36 8.13 2.31
C GLY A 100 2.84 8.21 3.75
N LEU A 101 3.95 8.90 4.00
CA LEU A 101 4.48 9.07 5.35
C LEU A 101 3.53 9.88 6.23
N ARG A 102 2.90 10.92 5.68
CA ARG A 102 1.92 11.72 6.40
C ARG A 102 0.69 10.89 6.78
N LEU A 103 0.21 10.06 5.85
CA LEU A 103 -0.95 9.20 6.10
C LEU A 103 -0.63 8.14 7.15
N MET A 104 0.58 7.58 7.12
CA MET A 104 1.02 6.61 8.13
C MET A 104 1.04 7.27 9.52
N ALA A 105 1.58 8.48 9.62
CA ALA A 105 1.61 9.22 10.87
C ALA A 105 0.19 9.52 11.38
N GLU A 106 -0.71 9.89 10.48
CA GLU A 106 -2.12 10.15 10.79
C GLU A 106 -2.82 8.89 11.31
N TYR A 107 -2.52 7.74 10.71
CA TYR A 107 -3.06 6.46 11.16
C TYR A 107 -2.68 6.20 12.62
N TYR A 108 -1.40 6.33 12.95
CA TYR A 108 -0.94 6.10 14.31
C TYR A 108 -1.49 7.12 15.31
N GLU A 109 -1.62 8.36 14.90
CA GLU A 109 -2.22 9.39 15.74
C GLU A 109 -3.66 9.03 16.10
N GLN A 110 -4.47 8.60 15.13
CA GLN A 110 -5.85 8.21 15.38
C GLN A 110 -5.94 6.94 16.22
N LYS A 111 -5.06 5.99 15.98
CA LYS A 111 -5.00 4.75 16.76
C LYS A 111 -4.68 5.06 18.23
N ASN A 112 -3.72 5.93 18.49
CA ASN A 112 -3.32 6.30 19.84
C ASN A 112 -4.43 7.04 20.59
N LYS A 113 -5.16 7.90 19.90
CA LYS A 113 -6.33 8.59 20.50
C LYS A 113 -7.40 7.60 20.94
N LYS A 114 -7.67 6.57 20.14
CA LYS A 114 -8.63 5.52 20.49
C LYS A 114 -8.19 4.75 21.73
N ASN A 115 -6.89 4.51 21.87
CA ASN A 115 -6.33 3.72 22.97
C ASN A 115 -6.25 4.52 24.29
N GLU A 116 -6.36 5.83 24.23
CA GLU A 116 -6.32 6.69 25.42
C GLU A 116 -7.65 6.78 26.17
N ASN A 117 -8.73 6.26 25.58
CA ASN A 117 -10.06 6.29 26.18
C ASN A 117 -10.37 5.01 26.94
#